data_2f76c58ba5dabb18319c3a3021feb196
#
_entry.id   2f76c58ba5dabb18319c3a3021feb196
#
_cell.length_a   1.000
_cell.length_b   1.000
_cell.length_c   1.000
_cell.angle_alpha   90.00
_cell.angle_beta   90.00
_cell.angle_gamma   90.00
#
_symmetry.space_group_name_H-M   'P 1'
#
loop_
_entity.id
_entity.type
_entity.pdbx_description
1 polymer ?
#
loop_
_entity_poly.entity_id
_entity_poly.type
_entity_poly.pdbx_seq_one_letter_code
_entity_poly.pdbx_strand_id
1 'polypeptide(L)'
;MEFYLSGKGKLPKITNLTMLGTLLHKHPRTIKREITRGLVEHVFDEGLQTRLVYNADYADSIARAKDSAKGPDLKLGRDYTLAKEIGRLMKEHHYSPYAVLAHFDDKGWPTDTRICEKTLYSYVYEGLIPDVSDKNLLLQGKGRKSPSGKRNHRNASLAAKSITTRPEEVSTREEFGHWEGDTVVSGKGKGSECLLTITERKTRTEISRKIPDRSAQSVVKALDILERELGSGDFRRLFRSITFDNGPEFQDIDGIEESSVSRKRRTTIFFAHPYCASERGSNERHNGIIRRFIPKGSAIGTYSKAEIREIQDWMNNYPRKILKGKTPAQMLRQEFPDRIMILRFFNIIPKEAA
;
A
#
# COMPACT_ATOMS: atom_id res chain seq x y z
N MET A 1 -31.55 35.43 -1.31
CA MET A 1 -31.34 36.75 -1.92
C MET A 1 -32.34 37.02 -3.05
N GLU A 2 -32.53 36.11 -3.96
CA GLU A 2 -33.45 36.25 -5.13
C GLU A 2 -34.90 36.63 -4.71
N PHE A 3 -35.47 35.98 -3.69
CA PHE A 3 -36.81 36.28 -3.15
C PHE A 3 -36.92 37.70 -2.59
N TYR A 4 -35.89 38.20 -1.92
CA TYR A 4 -35.89 39.60 -1.43
C TYR A 4 -35.76 40.62 -2.57
N LEU A 5 -34.99 40.33 -3.60
CA LEU A 5 -34.83 41.25 -4.74
C LEU A 5 -36.09 41.30 -5.64
N SER A 6 -36.76 40.16 -5.79
CA SER A 6 -37.98 40.05 -6.61
C SER A 6 -39.26 40.41 -5.89
N GLY A 7 -39.30 40.33 -4.55
CA GLY A 7 -40.51 40.47 -3.75
C GLY A 7 -41.48 39.30 -3.91
N LYS A 8 -41.01 38.13 -4.35
CA LYS A 8 -41.82 36.93 -4.47
C LYS A 8 -42.13 36.28 -3.11
N GLY A 9 -43.33 35.73 -2.99
CA GLY A 9 -43.77 35.08 -1.77
C GLY A 9 -44.22 36.10 -0.68
N LYS A 10 -43.99 35.78 0.60
CA LYS A 10 -44.33 36.65 1.74
C LYS A 10 -43.23 37.63 2.12
N LEU A 11 -42.12 37.68 1.36
CA LEU A 11 -40.95 38.50 1.69
C LEU A 11 -41.07 39.88 1.04
N PRO A 12 -40.74 40.97 1.75
CA PRO A 12 -40.74 42.30 1.21
C PRO A 12 -39.63 42.49 0.14
N LYS A 13 -39.93 43.22 -0.92
CA LYS A 13 -38.90 43.57 -1.89
C LYS A 13 -37.90 44.56 -1.27
N ILE A 14 -36.62 44.19 -1.25
CA ILE A 14 -35.55 44.94 -0.66
C ILE A 14 -34.49 45.25 -1.72
N THR A 15 -34.27 46.55 -1.98
CA THR A 15 -33.24 47.02 -2.90
C THR A 15 -32.03 47.64 -2.22
N ASN A 16 -32.14 47.92 -0.89
CA ASN A 16 -31.05 48.50 -0.11
C ASN A 16 -30.03 47.40 0.24
N LEU A 17 -28.78 47.56 -0.27
CA LEU A 17 -27.69 46.59 -0.09
C LEU A 17 -27.26 46.39 1.35
N THR A 18 -27.34 47.45 2.17
CA THR A 18 -26.98 47.40 3.62
C THR A 18 -28.02 46.55 4.37
N MET A 19 -29.30 46.77 4.09
CA MET A 19 -30.39 45.99 4.69
C MET A 19 -30.33 44.53 4.28
N LEU A 20 -30.10 44.23 3.03
CA LEU A 20 -29.85 42.84 2.52
C LEU A 20 -28.63 42.21 3.19
N GLY A 21 -27.55 42.99 3.36
CA GLY A 21 -26.35 42.51 4.03
C GLY A 21 -26.62 42.14 5.49
N THR A 22 -27.36 42.95 6.22
CA THR A 22 -27.75 42.64 7.60
C THR A 22 -28.63 41.39 7.68
N LEU A 23 -29.65 41.29 6.85
CA LEU A 23 -30.56 40.13 6.82
C LEU A 23 -29.86 38.81 6.43
N LEU A 24 -28.88 38.86 5.55
CA LEU A 24 -28.13 37.69 5.06
C LEU A 24 -26.81 37.48 5.81
N HIS A 25 -26.52 38.29 6.86
CA HIS A 25 -25.25 38.26 7.60
C HIS A 25 -24.03 38.33 6.68
N LYS A 26 -24.09 39.22 5.65
CA LYS A 26 -23.00 39.44 4.68
C LYS A 26 -22.71 40.94 4.53
N HIS A 27 -21.44 41.24 4.24
CA HIS A 27 -21.05 42.62 3.98
C HIS A 27 -21.72 43.15 2.68
N PRO A 28 -22.17 44.42 2.62
CA PRO A 28 -22.87 45.00 1.46
C PRO A 28 -22.10 44.84 0.13
N ARG A 29 -20.76 44.93 0.16
CA ARG A 29 -19.92 44.69 -1.01
C ARG A 29 -20.03 43.25 -1.55
N THR A 30 -20.18 42.26 -0.67
CA THR A 30 -20.38 40.86 -1.05
C THR A 30 -21.73 40.70 -1.74
N ILE A 31 -22.79 41.33 -1.19
CA ILE A 31 -24.12 41.34 -1.79
C ILE A 31 -24.09 41.98 -3.18
N LYS A 32 -23.41 43.14 -3.31
CA LYS A 32 -23.28 43.79 -4.61
C LYS A 32 -22.59 42.91 -5.66
N ARG A 33 -21.47 42.27 -5.29
CA ARG A 33 -20.75 41.35 -6.18
C ARG A 33 -21.61 40.16 -6.60
N GLU A 34 -22.40 39.64 -5.68
CA GLU A 34 -23.30 38.52 -5.92
C GLU A 34 -24.42 38.92 -6.90
N ILE A 35 -25.06 40.07 -6.65
CA ILE A 35 -26.09 40.58 -7.59
C ILE A 35 -25.50 40.79 -8.95
N THR A 36 -24.37 41.50 -9.08
CA THR A 36 -23.73 41.73 -10.37
C THR A 36 -23.38 40.46 -11.13
N ARG A 37 -22.98 39.40 -10.40
CA ARG A 37 -22.64 38.08 -10.98
C ARG A 37 -23.87 37.36 -11.52
N GLY A 38 -25.01 37.50 -10.86
CA GLY A 38 -26.23 36.78 -11.16
C GLY A 38 -27.20 37.54 -12.07
N LEU A 39 -26.82 38.71 -12.62
CA LEU A 39 -27.67 39.43 -13.54
C LEU A 39 -27.78 38.71 -14.88
N VAL A 40 -29.01 38.40 -15.31
CA VAL A 40 -29.35 37.83 -16.62
C VAL A 40 -30.44 38.67 -17.30
N GLU A 41 -30.40 38.77 -18.61
CA GLU A 41 -31.47 39.41 -19.37
C GLU A 41 -32.69 38.51 -19.41
N HIS A 42 -33.82 39.07 -19.08
CA HIS A 42 -35.11 38.38 -19.13
C HIS A 42 -36.12 39.16 -19.93
N VAL A 43 -36.75 38.49 -20.89
CA VAL A 43 -37.79 39.09 -21.74
C VAL A 43 -39.12 39.16 -20.98
N PHE A 44 -39.79 40.27 -21.00
CA PHE A 44 -40.96 40.57 -20.17
C PHE A 44 -42.29 40.62 -20.91
N ASP A 45 -42.27 40.93 -22.18
CA ASP A 45 -43.48 41.07 -22.97
C ASP A 45 -43.28 40.57 -24.40
N GLU A 46 -44.40 40.54 -25.15
CA GLU A 46 -44.41 40.15 -26.58
C GLU A 46 -43.64 41.16 -27.48
N GLY A 47 -43.34 42.37 -26.97
CA GLY A 47 -42.54 43.38 -27.61
C GLY A 47 -41.01 43.17 -27.48
N LEU A 48 -40.59 42.01 -26.92
CA LEU A 48 -39.16 41.65 -26.71
C LEU A 48 -38.37 42.65 -25.82
N GLN A 49 -39.06 43.41 -24.96
CA GLN A 49 -38.36 44.24 -23.98
C GLN A 49 -37.64 43.39 -22.94
N THR A 50 -36.35 43.65 -22.77
CA THR A 50 -35.52 42.94 -21.83
C THR A 50 -35.22 43.80 -20.59
N ARG A 51 -35.09 43.14 -19.46
CA ARG A 51 -34.54 43.75 -18.21
C ARG A 51 -33.61 42.77 -17.52
N LEU A 52 -32.63 43.33 -16.79
CA LEU A 52 -31.73 42.56 -15.98
C LEU A 52 -32.44 42.10 -14.71
N VAL A 53 -32.45 40.77 -14.48
CA VAL A 53 -33.04 40.14 -13.32
C VAL A 53 -31.95 39.28 -12.64
N TYR A 54 -31.91 39.27 -11.33
CA TYR A 54 -30.98 38.40 -10.61
C TYR A 54 -31.49 36.96 -10.63
N ASN A 55 -30.61 36.03 -11.04
CA ASN A 55 -30.81 34.58 -11.00
C ASN A 55 -29.75 33.93 -10.11
N ALA A 56 -30.18 33.24 -9.06
CA ALA A 56 -29.29 32.66 -8.09
C ALA A 56 -28.49 31.48 -8.66
N ASP A 57 -29.12 30.62 -9.48
CA ASP A 57 -28.46 29.46 -10.06
C ASP A 57 -27.37 29.88 -11.07
N TYR A 58 -27.63 30.93 -11.85
CA TYR A 58 -26.64 31.51 -12.73
C TYR A 58 -25.46 32.12 -11.95
N ALA A 59 -25.73 32.86 -10.86
CA ALA A 59 -24.70 33.41 -9.99
C ALA A 59 -23.81 32.31 -9.38
N ASP A 60 -24.41 31.20 -8.92
CA ASP A 60 -23.71 30.04 -8.36
C ASP A 60 -22.88 29.32 -9.43
N SER A 61 -23.41 29.12 -10.64
CA SER A 61 -22.68 28.53 -11.75
C SER A 61 -21.42 29.32 -12.11
N ILE A 62 -21.51 30.65 -12.18
CA ILE A 62 -20.39 31.55 -12.45
C ILE A 62 -19.39 31.52 -11.26
N ALA A 63 -19.89 31.43 -10.01
CA ALA A 63 -19.02 31.32 -8.86
C ALA A 63 -18.21 30.03 -8.87
N ARG A 64 -18.85 28.91 -9.13
CA ARG A 64 -18.20 27.58 -9.25
C ARG A 64 -17.19 27.55 -10.39
N ALA A 65 -17.53 28.10 -11.56
CA ALA A 65 -16.61 28.22 -12.70
C ALA A 65 -15.36 29.04 -12.35
N LYS A 66 -15.54 30.17 -11.64
CA LYS A 66 -14.42 31.00 -11.15
C LYS A 66 -13.60 30.29 -10.08
N ASP A 67 -14.21 29.55 -9.20
CA ASP A 67 -13.51 28.83 -8.13
C ASP A 67 -12.74 27.63 -8.71
N SER A 68 -13.26 26.93 -9.70
CA SER A 68 -12.55 25.86 -10.40
C SER A 68 -11.36 26.36 -11.25
N ALA A 69 -11.41 27.62 -11.69
CA ALA A 69 -10.32 28.27 -12.44
C ALA A 69 -9.23 28.87 -11.51
N LYS A 70 -9.43 28.84 -10.17
CA LYS A 70 -8.44 29.32 -9.21
C LYS A 70 -7.45 28.20 -8.89
N GLY A 71 -6.19 28.56 -8.85
CA GLY A 71 -5.10 27.66 -8.46
C GLY A 71 -4.01 27.61 -9.51
N PRO A 72 -2.85 27.06 -9.16
CA PRO A 72 -1.79 26.83 -10.15
C PRO A 72 -2.23 25.78 -11.15
N ASP A 73 -1.76 25.88 -12.37
CA ASP A 73 -1.94 24.89 -13.42
C ASP A 73 -1.54 23.48 -12.92
N LEU A 74 -2.24 22.46 -13.41
CA LEU A 74 -1.89 21.07 -13.14
C LEU A 74 -0.47 20.81 -13.62
N LYS A 75 0.41 20.37 -12.72
CA LYS A 75 1.82 20.10 -13.06
C LYS A 75 1.96 19.06 -14.18
N LEU A 76 1.09 18.05 -14.22
CA LEU A 76 1.06 17.05 -15.30
C LEU A 76 0.36 17.53 -16.57
N GLY A 77 -0.41 18.62 -16.55
CA GLY A 77 -1.16 19.11 -17.71
C GLY A 77 -0.29 19.50 -18.91
N ARG A 78 0.98 19.78 -18.66
CA ARG A 78 1.97 20.12 -19.70
C ARG A 78 3.09 19.08 -19.84
N ASP A 79 3.02 17.97 -19.09
CA ASP A 79 4.08 16.95 -19.04
C ASP A 79 3.50 15.54 -19.22
N TYR A 80 3.15 15.25 -20.47
CA TYR A 80 2.61 13.95 -20.84
C TYR A 80 3.63 12.81 -20.64
N THR A 81 4.92 13.08 -20.80
CA THR A 81 6.00 12.09 -20.62
C THR A 81 6.03 11.60 -19.17
N LEU A 82 5.98 12.52 -18.21
CA LEU A 82 5.91 12.16 -16.79
C LEU A 82 4.61 11.42 -16.47
N ALA A 83 3.46 11.88 -16.99
CA ALA A 83 2.18 11.22 -16.76
C ALA A 83 2.16 9.78 -17.30
N LYS A 84 2.70 9.55 -18.49
CA LYS A 84 2.80 8.22 -19.11
C LYS A 84 3.70 7.28 -18.31
N GLU A 85 4.87 7.75 -17.86
CA GLU A 85 5.80 6.93 -17.09
C GLU A 85 5.25 6.59 -15.70
N ILE A 86 4.56 7.52 -15.04
CA ILE A 86 3.80 7.25 -13.82
C ILE A 86 2.75 6.16 -14.08
N GLY A 87 1.97 6.30 -15.17
CA GLY A 87 0.97 5.32 -15.56
C GLY A 87 1.56 3.93 -15.76
N ARG A 88 2.68 3.82 -16.47
CA ARG A 88 3.42 2.57 -16.70
C ARG A 88 3.85 1.90 -15.39
N LEU A 89 4.51 2.65 -14.51
CA LEU A 89 4.97 2.12 -13.22
C LEU A 89 3.81 1.68 -12.33
N MET A 90 2.70 2.40 -12.32
CA MET A 90 1.54 2.05 -11.50
C MET A 90 0.74 0.87 -12.06
N LYS A 91 0.57 0.79 -13.38
CA LYS A 91 -0.23 -0.24 -14.04
C LYS A 91 0.55 -1.54 -14.27
N GLU A 92 1.73 -1.46 -14.89
CA GLU A 92 2.52 -2.63 -15.28
C GLU A 92 3.37 -3.15 -14.12
N HIS A 93 4.03 -2.25 -13.38
CA HIS A 93 4.89 -2.63 -12.26
C HIS A 93 4.18 -2.62 -10.91
N HIS A 94 2.88 -2.32 -10.86
CA HIS A 94 2.10 -2.29 -9.61
C HIS A 94 2.67 -1.40 -8.51
N TYR A 95 3.33 -0.30 -8.87
CA TYR A 95 3.89 0.63 -7.90
C TYR A 95 2.80 1.50 -7.27
N SER A 96 2.94 1.79 -5.97
CA SER A 96 2.14 2.82 -5.32
C SER A 96 2.66 4.22 -5.69
N PRO A 97 1.88 5.29 -5.51
CA PRO A 97 2.37 6.65 -5.71
C PRO A 97 3.71 6.93 -5.02
N TYR A 98 3.88 6.51 -3.76
CA TYR A 98 5.16 6.63 -3.07
C TYR A 98 6.29 5.87 -3.77
N ALA A 99 6.05 4.62 -4.19
CA ALA A 99 7.07 3.79 -4.82
C ALA A 99 7.49 4.34 -6.19
N VAL A 100 6.56 4.96 -6.94
CA VAL A 100 6.87 5.66 -8.20
C VAL A 100 7.84 6.80 -7.94
N LEU A 101 7.55 7.66 -6.95
CA LEU A 101 8.41 8.80 -6.65
C LEU A 101 9.78 8.34 -6.13
N ALA A 102 9.82 7.35 -5.23
CA ALA A 102 11.07 6.78 -4.75
C ALA A 102 11.91 6.13 -5.88
N HIS A 103 11.25 5.52 -6.87
CA HIS A 103 11.91 5.01 -8.06
C HIS A 103 12.55 6.14 -8.89
N PHE A 104 11.82 7.25 -9.09
CA PHE A 104 12.38 8.40 -9.80
C PHE A 104 13.52 9.06 -9.03
N ASP A 105 13.45 9.12 -7.71
CA ASP A 105 14.54 9.65 -6.87
C ASP A 105 15.81 8.77 -6.96
N ASP A 106 15.65 7.44 -7.11
CA ASP A 106 16.79 6.49 -7.23
C ASP A 106 17.35 6.40 -8.68
N LYS A 107 16.48 6.40 -9.69
CA LYS A 107 16.83 6.15 -11.10
C LYS A 107 16.93 7.42 -11.95
N GLY A 108 16.43 8.52 -11.47
CA GLY A 108 16.28 9.78 -12.18
C GLY A 108 14.83 10.03 -12.62
N TRP A 109 14.45 11.29 -12.59
CA TRP A 109 13.15 11.73 -13.05
C TRP A 109 13.13 11.81 -14.57
N PRO A 110 12.04 11.40 -15.23
CA PRO A 110 11.95 11.42 -16.70
C PRO A 110 11.93 12.84 -17.28
N THR A 111 11.56 13.83 -16.46
CA THR A 111 11.47 15.25 -16.83
C THR A 111 11.87 16.14 -15.65
N ASP A 112 11.89 17.47 -15.84
CA ASP A 112 12.20 18.43 -14.76
C ASP A 112 10.99 18.67 -13.82
N THR A 113 9.80 18.22 -14.19
CA THR A 113 8.59 18.37 -13.36
C THR A 113 8.68 17.53 -12.10
N ARG A 114 8.43 18.15 -10.95
CA ARG A 114 8.42 17.48 -9.63
C ARG A 114 7.05 17.54 -9.00
N ILE A 115 6.56 16.40 -8.55
CA ILE A 115 5.29 16.27 -7.83
C ILE A 115 5.52 15.55 -6.49
N CYS A 116 4.71 15.82 -5.51
CA CYS A 116 4.78 15.13 -4.23
C CYS A 116 3.78 13.97 -4.15
N GLU A 117 3.97 13.09 -3.17
CA GLU A 117 3.12 11.91 -2.95
C GLU A 117 1.63 12.28 -2.87
N LYS A 118 1.29 13.35 -2.12
CA LYS A 118 -0.10 13.81 -1.97
C LYS A 118 -0.71 14.25 -3.30
N THR A 119 0.03 15.01 -4.10
CA THR A 119 -0.41 15.45 -5.42
C THR A 119 -0.64 14.26 -6.35
N LEU A 120 0.26 13.25 -6.33
CA LEU A 120 0.11 12.08 -7.16
C LEU A 120 -1.12 11.25 -6.76
N TYR A 121 -1.42 11.12 -5.45
CA TYR A 121 -2.67 10.50 -5.01
C TYR A 121 -3.91 11.26 -5.52
N SER A 122 -3.93 12.61 -5.42
CA SER A 122 -5.03 13.41 -5.96
C SER A 122 -5.22 13.15 -7.45
N TYR A 123 -4.15 13.16 -8.23
CA TYR A 123 -4.21 12.91 -9.68
C TYR A 123 -4.73 11.50 -10.02
N VAL A 124 -4.42 10.49 -9.22
CA VAL A 124 -4.99 9.14 -9.38
C VAL A 124 -6.50 9.13 -9.11
N TYR A 125 -6.95 9.78 -8.02
CA TYR A 125 -8.38 9.85 -7.68
C TYR A 125 -9.19 10.70 -8.65
N GLU A 126 -8.57 11.72 -9.24
CA GLU A 126 -9.18 12.60 -10.24
C GLU A 126 -9.11 12.02 -11.67
N GLY A 127 -8.47 10.83 -11.85
CA GLY A 127 -8.35 10.17 -13.15
C GLY A 127 -7.43 10.90 -14.14
N LEU A 128 -6.47 11.69 -13.66
CA LEU A 128 -5.55 12.48 -14.47
C LEU A 128 -4.33 11.69 -14.96
N ILE A 129 -4.11 10.47 -14.45
CA ILE A 129 -3.03 9.60 -14.89
C ILE A 129 -3.55 8.64 -15.95
N PRO A 130 -2.92 8.55 -17.12
CA PRO A 130 -3.34 7.65 -18.18
C PRO A 130 -3.45 6.20 -17.70
N ASP A 131 -4.57 5.55 -17.98
CA ASP A 131 -4.82 4.13 -17.70
C ASP A 131 -4.74 3.71 -16.22
N VAL A 132 -4.71 4.65 -15.27
CA VAL A 132 -4.65 4.39 -13.82
C VAL A 132 -5.94 4.83 -13.15
N SER A 133 -6.40 4.02 -12.20
CA SER A 133 -7.53 4.31 -11.32
C SER A 133 -7.21 3.92 -9.88
N ASP A 134 -8.11 4.19 -8.95
CA ASP A 134 -8.03 3.75 -7.55
C ASP A 134 -7.86 2.24 -7.38
N LYS A 135 -8.31 1.43 -8.36
CA LYS A 135 -8.10 -0.04 -8.39
C LYS A 135 -6.63 -0.44 -8.48
N ASN A 136 -5.76 0.43 -9.01
CA ASN A 136 -4.32 0.21 -9.07
C ASN A 136 -3.63 0.49 -7.74
N LEU A 137 -4.32 1.12 -6.78
CA LEU A 137 -3.80 1.34 -5.43
C LEU A 137 -3.85 0.05 -4.60
N LEU A 138 -2.99 -0.05 -3.57
CA LEU A 138 -2.88 -1.23 -2.72
C LEU A 138 -4.22 -1.64 -2.07
N LEU A 139 -5.01 -0.67 -1.63
CA LEU A 139 -6.31 -0.90 -0.99
C LEU A 139 -7.48 -0.96 -1.99
N GLN A 140 -7.23 -0.74 -3.29
CA GLN A 140 -8.24 -0.78 -4.36
C GLN A 140 -9.53 0.01 -4.01
N GLY A 141 -9.38 1.18 -3.40
CA GLY A 141 -10.52 2.00 -2.96
C GLY A 141 -11.30 1.44 -1.75
N LYS A 142 -10.91 0.30 -1.20
CA LYS A 142 -11.59 -0.30 -0.04
C LYS A 142 -11.11 0.33 1.26
N GLY A 143 -12.03 0.86 2.05
CA GLY A 143 -11.74 1.37 3.39
C GLY A 143 -11.25 0.25 4.35
N ARG A 144 -10.55 0.63 5.44
CA ARG A 144 -10.16 -0.30 6.51
C ARG A 144 -11.40 -0.95 7.11
N LYS A 145 -11.44 -2.29 7.10
CA LYS A 145 -12.45 -3.05 7.87
C LYS A 145 -12.06 -3.04 9.35
N SER A 146 -13.05 -2.81 10.22
CA SER A 146 -12.89 -2.97 11.67
C SER A 146 -12.57 -4.42 12.03
N PRO A 147 -11.73 -4.67 13.06
CA PRO A 147 -11.42 -6.02 13.49
C PRO A 147 -12.64 -6.72 14.05
N SER A 148 -12.95 -7.92 13.58
CA SER A 148 -14.02 -8.76 14.12
C SER A 148 -13.50 -9.69 15.21
N GLY A 149 -14.36 -9.91 16.18
CA GLY A 149 -14.26 -10.54 17.47
C GLY A 149 -13.33 -11.76 17.73
N LYS A 150 -12.99 -11.88 18.98
CA LYS A 150 -12.04 -12.80 19.63
C LYS A 150 -12.56 -14.24 19.74
N ARG A 151 -11.68 -15.23 19.50
CA ARG A 151 -11.84 -16.60 19.99
C ARG A 151 -10.54 -17.04 20.69
N ASN A 152 -10.65 -17.60 21.90
CA ASN A 152 -9.51 -18.04 22.71
C ASN A 152 -9.24 -19.53 22.50
N HIS A 153 -8.00 -19.91 22.20
CA HIS A 153 -7.44 -21.22 22.44
C HIS A 153 -6.04 -21.07 23.04
N ARG A 154 -5.79 -21.72 24.17
CA ARG A 154 -4.50 -21.75 24.84
C ARG A 154 -3.84 -23.13 24.60
N ASN A 155 -2.64 -23.14 24.05
CA ASN A 155 -1.77 -24.30 24.03
C ASN A 155 -0.60 -24.08 25.02
N ALA A 156 -0.53 -24.86 26.08
CA ALA A 156 0.47 -24.71 27.15
C ALA A 156 1.91 -25.10 26.72
N SER A 157 2.07 -25.96 25.70
CA SER A 157 3.37 -26.43 25.21
C SER A 157 4.26 -25.36 24.56
N LEU A 158 3.70 -24.22 24.20
CA LEU A 158 4.41 -23.13 23.52
C LEU A 158 4.92 -22.04 24.47
N ALA A 159 4.71 -22.18 25.78
CA ALA A 159 5.09 -21.16 26.78
C ALA A 159 6.61 -20.92 26.83
N ALA A 160 7.43 -21.96 26.69
CA ALA A 160 8.89 -21.85 26.72
C ALA A 160 9.48 -21.11 25.50
N LYS A 161 8.74 -21.05 24.40
CA LYS A 161 9.12 -20.36 23.16
C LYS A 161 8.25 -19.12 22.89
N SER A 162 7.59 -18.61 23.94
CA SER A 162 6.78 -17.39 23.82
C SER A 162 7.63 -16.21 23.34
N ILE A 163 7.02 -15.31 22.59
CA ILE A 163 7.64 -14.04 22.18
C ILE A 163 8.16 -13.23 23.39
N THR A 164 7.62 -13.45 24.59
CA THR A 164 8.13 -12.82 25.83
C THR A 164 9.54 -13.23 26.19
N THR A 165 10.00 -14.41 25.76
CA THR A 165 11.39 -14.90 25.98
C THR A 165 12.35 -14.45 24.89
N ARG A 166 11.83 -13.75 23.85
CA ARG A 166 12.62 -13.23 22.74
C ARG A 166 13.47 -12.05 23.22
N PRO A 167 14.77 -11.99 22.89
CA PRO A 167 15.63 -10.86 23.25
C PRO A 167 15.03 -9.52 22.79
N GLU A 168 15.17 -8.48 23.60
CA GLU A 168 14.59 -7.16 23.35
C GLU A 168 15.17 -6.52 22.06
N GLU A 169 16.44 -6.78 21.75
CA GLU A 169 17.15 -6.35 20.55
C GLU A 169 16.40 -6.72 19.26
N VAL A 170 15.69 -7.86 19.26
CA VAL A 170 14.86 -8.27 18.13
C VAL A 170 13.70 -7.30 17.89
N SER A 171 13.24 -6.62 18.93
CA SER A 171 12.12 -5.68 18.84
C SER A 171 12.51 -4.32 18.24
N THR A 172 13.78 -3.89 18.38
CA THR A 172 14.28 -2.64 17.80
C THR A 172 14.38 -2.67 16.27
N ARG A 173 14.48 -3.87 15.67
CA ARG A 173 14.66 -4.08 14.23
C ARG A 173 15.96 -3.48 13.68
N GLU A 174 16.95 -3.29 14.52
CA GLU A 174 18.25 -2.75 14.13
C GLU A 174 19.21 -3.85 13.67
N GLU A 175 19.01 -5.06 14.19
CA GLU A 175 19.81 -6.22 13.85
C GLU A 175 19.15 -7.04 12.74
N PHE A 176 19.96 -7.50 11.77
CA PHE A 176 19.53 -8.40 10.70
C PHE A 176 19.45 -9.85 11.19
N GLY A 177 18.56 -10.64 10.59
CA GLY A 177 18.48 -12.08 10.81
C GLY A 177 17.26 -12.51 11.63
N HIS A 178 16.38 -11.60 11.96
CA HIS A 178 15.15 -11.86 12.69
C HIS A 178 13.94 -11.82 11.77
N TRP A 179 13.30 -12.96 11.59
CA TRP A 179 12.25 -13.16 10.60
C TRP A 179 10.88 -13.37 11.24
N GLU A 180 9.84 -13.07 10.47
CA GLU A 180 8.46 -13.40 10.78
C GLU A 180 7.98 -14.42 9.75
N GLY A 181 7.45 -15.56 10.17
CA GLY A 181 6.96 -16.61 9.28
C GLY A 181 5.43 -16.76 9.34
N ASP A 182 4.81 -17.10 8.20
CA ASP A 182 3.37 -17.30 8.07
C ASP A 182 3.05 -18.24 6.90
N THR A 183 1.81 -18.70 6.81
CA THR A 183 1.32 -19.44 5.66
C THR A 183 0.17 -18.73 4.97
N VAL A 184 0.28 -18.53 3.66
CA VAL A 184 -0.81 -18.06 2.80
C VAL A 184 -1.49 -19.26 2.19
N VAL A 185 -2.78 -19.47 2.52
CA VAL A 185 -3.53 -20.67 2.10
C VAL A 185 -4.34 -20.45 0.83
N SER A 186 -4.56 -21.55 0.07
CA SER A 186 -5.51 -21.61 -1.04
C SER A 186 -6.94 -21.29 -0.60
N GLY A 187 -7.79 -20.93 -1.56
CA GLY A 187 -9.22 -20.79 -1.32
C GLY A 187 -9.85 -22.11 -0.87
N LYS A 188 -10.93 -22.02 -0.09
CA LYS A 188 -11.66 -23.20 0.39
C LYS A 188 -12.05 -24.11 -0.78
N GLY A 189 -11.67 -25.39 -0.73
CA GLY A 189 -11.94 -26.37 -1.78
C GLY A 189 -11.08 -26.25 -3.06
N LYS A 190 -9.99 -25.46 -3.01
CA LYS A 190 -9.12 -25.19 -4.18
C LYS A 190 -7.70 -25.75 -4.03
N GLY A 191 -7.58 -26.92 -3.42
CA GLY A 191 -6.30 -27.59 -3.21
C GLY A 191 -5.73 -27.36 -1.81
N SER A 192 -4.71 -28.17 -1.49
CA SER A 192 -3.99 -28.14 -0.20
C SER A 192 -2.76 -27.22 -0.22
N GLU A 193 -2.27 -26.87 -1.40
CA GLU A 193 -1.05 -26.09 -1.57
C GLU A 193 -1.19 -24.72 -0.93
N CYS A 194 -0.11 -24.29 -0.30
CA CYS A 194 0.00 -22.98 0.32
C CYS A 194 1.40 -22.38 0.08
N LEU A 195 1.57 -21.10 0.46
CA LEU A 195 2.87 -20.46 0.47
C LEU A 195 3.35 -20.35 1.91
N LEU A 196 4.57 -20.82 2.17
CA LEU A 196 5.34 -20.40 3.32
C LEU A 196 5.96 -19.04 2.98
N THR A 197 5.64 -18.01 3.75
CA THR A 197 6.17 -16.64 3.62
C THR A 197 7.03 -16.33 4.82
N ILE A 198 8.23 -15.83 4.58
CA ILE A 198 9.20 -15.52 5.63
C ILE A 198 9.74 -14.11 5.35
N THR A 199 9.41 -13.15 6.23
CA THR A 199 9.77 -11.73 6.06
C THR A 199 10.81 -11.32 7.07
N GLU A 200 11.92 -10.75 6.64
CA GLU A 200 12.97 -10.19 7.51
C GLU A 200 12.53 -8.85 8.10
N ARG A 201 12.81 -8.63 9.40
CA ARG A 201 12.23 -7.52 10.18
C ARG A 201 12.91 -6.17 9.94
N LYS A 202 14.23 -6.13 9.68
CA LYS A 202 15.03 -4.92 9.43
C LYS A 202 14.93 -4.48 7.98
N THR A 203 15.32 -5.35 7.07
CA THR A 203 15.44 -5.06 5.63
C THR A 203 14.15 -5.23 4.85
N ARG A 204 13.13 -5.89 5.45
CA ARG A 204 11.86 -6.25 4.79
C ARG A 204 12.05 -7.23 3.63
N THR A 205 13.16 -7.96 3.61
CA THR A 205 13.42 -9.01 2.62
C THR A 205 12.38 -10.12 2.76
N GLU A 206 11.87 -10.59 1.63
CA GLU A 206 10.86 -11.62 1.55
C GLU A 206 11.43 -12.90 0.95
N ILE A 207 11.05 -14.04 1.54
CA ILE A 207 11.20 -15.36 0.98
C ILE A 207 9.83 -16.01 0.92
N SER A 208 9.42 -16.43 -0.27
CA SER A 208 8.15 -17.13 -0.49
C SER A 208 8.42 -18.49 -1.11
N ARG A 209 7.86 -19.56 -0.54
CA ARG A 209 8.03 -20.94 -1.02
C ARG A 209 6.68 -21.63 -1.11
N LYS A 210 6.39 -22.21 -2.28
CA LYS A 210 5.23 -23.08 -2.47
C LYS A 210 5.48 -24.39 -1.74
N ILE A 211 4.57 -24.76 -0.85
CA ILE A 211 4.57 -26.05 -0.11
C ILE A 211 3.29 -26.82 -0.43
N PRO A 212 3.33 -28.17 -0.40
CA PRO A 212 2.22 -29.01 -0.86
C PRO A 212 0.98 -28.92 0.01
N ASP A 213 1.19 -28.66 1.29
CA ASP A 213 0.11 -28.55 2.28
C ASP A 213 0.55 -27.74 3.50
N ARG A 214 -0.41 -27.48 4.39
CA ARG A 214 -0.20 -26.75 5.66
C ARG A 214 0.18 -27.71 6.80
N SER A 215 1.13 -28.62 6.59
CA SER A 215 1.65 -29.51 7.62
C SER A 215 3.01 -29.05 8.16
N ALA A 216 3.33 -29.44 9.40
CA ALA A 216 4.63 -29.15 10.01
C ALA A 216 5.78 -29.74 9.19
N GLN A 217 5.59 -30.96 8.66
CA GLN A 217 6.56 -31.62 7.80
C GLN A 217 6.83 -30.83 6.49
N SER A 218 5.81 -30.23 5.89
CA SER A 218 5.96 -29.39 4.68
C SER A 218 6.76 -28.14 4.97
N VAL A 219 6.57 -27.52 6.13
CA VAL A 219 7.35 -26.34 6.59
C VAL A 219 8.81 -26.72 6.84
N VAL A 220 9.07 -27.80 7.57
CA VAL A 220 10.43 -28.29 7.84
C VAL A 220 11.16 -28.60 6.53
N LYS A 221 10.53 -29.34 5.60
CA LYS A 221 11.11 -29.64 4.27
C LYS A 221 11.44 -28.37 3.48
N ALA A 222 10.59 -27.34 3.55
CA ALA A 222 10.87 -26.08 2.87
C ALA A 222 12.10 -25.38 3.46
N LEU A 223 12.28 -25.38 4.78
CA LEU A 223 13.47 -24.84 5.44
C LEU A 223 14.71 -25.68 5.14
N ASP A 224 14.59 -27.00 5.04
CA ASP A 224 15.69 -27.87 4.64
C ASP A 224 16.18 -27.61 3.22
N ILE A 225 15.25 -27.33 2.30
CA ILE A 225 15.59 -26.94 0.92
C ILE A 225 16.31 -25.60 0.93
N LEU A 226 15.81 -24.62 1.69
CA LEU A 226 16.46 -23.30 1.82
C LEU A 226 17.87 -23.43 2.39
N GLU A 227 18.08 -24.27 3.39
CA GLU A 227 19.41 -24.51 3.97
C GLU A 227 20.36 -25.14 2.96
N ARG A 228 19.90 -26.09 2.13
CA ARG A 228 20.72 -26.70 1.08
C ARG A 228 21.08 -25.69 -0.02
N GLU A 229 20.13 -24.83 -0.40
CA GLU A 229 20.36 -23.79 -1.40
C GLU A 229 21.39 -22.74 -0.94
N LEU A 230 21.39 -22.39 0.34
CA LEU A 230 22.27 -21.37 0.94
C LEU A 230 23.58 -21.92 1.51
N GLY A 231 23.56 -23.19 1.89
CA GLY A 231 24.58 -23.78 2.77
C GLY A 231 24.34 -23.46 4.24
N SER A 232 24.65 -24.41 5.14
CA SER A 232 24.34 -24.28 6.59
C SER A 232 25.00 -23.07 7.25
N GLY A 233 26.13 -22.59 6.74
CA GLY A 233 26.85 -21.42 7.27
C GLY A 233 26.08 -20.12 7.03
N ASP A 234 25.69 -19.88 5.77
CA ASP A 234 24.96 -18.67 5.38
C ASP A 234 23.49 -18.74 5.86
N PHE A 235 22.89 -19.94 5.91
CA PHE A 235 21.56 -20.10 6.52
C PHE A 235 21.54 -19.60 7.97
N ARG A 236 22.49 -20.03 8.82
CA ARG A 236 22.57 -19.57 10.23
C ARG A 236 22.83 -18.08 10.37
N ARG A 237 23.53 -17.47 9.43
CA ARG A 237 23.75 -16.00 9.41
C ARG A 237 22.48 -15.26 9.06
N LEU A 238 21.73 -15.78 8.08
CA LEU A 238 20.47 -15.18 7.62
C LEU A 238 19.34 -15.40 8.63
N PHE A 239 19.25 -16.58 9.26
CA PHE A 239 18.12 -16.97 10.10
C PHE A 239 18.54 -17.14 11.56
N ARG A 240 18.82 -16.02 12.24
CA ARG A 240 19.10 -16.04 13.69
C ARG A 240 17.87 -16.44 14.49
N SER A 241 16.72 -15.88 14.16
CA SER A 241 15.45 -16.31 14.72
C SER A 241 14.29 -16.15 13.75
N ILE A 242 13.24 -16.96 13.96
CA ILE A 242 11.98 -16.84 13.21
C ILE A 242 10.84 -16.79 14.23
N THR A 243 9.95 -15.81 14.10
CA THR A 243 8.73 -15.68 14.91
C THR A 243 7.53 -16.16 14.10
N PHE A 244 6.83 -17.17 14.60
CA PHE A 244 5.61 -17.71 13.99
C PHE A 244 4.37 -17.37 14.81
N ASP A 245 3.18 -17.66 14.26
CA ASP A 245 1.97 -17.78 15.07
C ASP A 245 1.88 -19.18 15.69
N ASN A 246 0.79 -19.40 16.46
CA ASN A 246 0.55 -20.69 17.08
C ASN A 246 -0.13 -21.70 16.14
N GLY A 247 0.12 -21.59 14.83
CA GLY A 247 -0.40 -22.52 13.83
C GLY A 247 0.15 -23.95 14.02
N PRO A 248 -0.65 -24.98 13.76
CA PRO A 248 -0.20 -26.37 13.89
C PRO A 248 0.96 -26.72 12.96
N GLU A 249 1.10 -26.01 11.86
CA GLU A 249 2.19 -26.14 10.88
C GLU A 249 3.57 -25.71 11.41
N PHE A 250 3.63 -25.01 12.53
CA PHE A 250 4.89 -24.53 13.15
C PHE A 250 5.22 -25.24 14.45
N GLN A 251 4.52 -26.33 14.80
CA GLN A 251 4.68 -27.02 16.09
C GLN A 251 5.84 -28.03 16.12
N ASP A 252 6.43 -28.39 14.98
CA ASP A 252 7.65 -29.20 14.93
C ASP A 252 8.88 -28.33 15.20
N ILE A 253 9.05 -27.99 16.49
CA ILE A 253 10.11 -27.07 16.96
C ILE A 253 11.49 -27.64 16.61
N ASP A 254 11.73 -28.90 16.91
CA ASP A 254 13.03 -29.57 16.70
C ASP A 254 13.34 -29.63 15.19
N GLY A 255 12.38 -30.04 14.36
CA GLY A 255 12.54 -30.06 12.91
C GLY A 255 12.84 -28.68 12.31
N ILE A 256 12.28 -27.60 12.89
CA ILE A 256 12.57 -26.25 12.44
C ILE A 256 13.93 -25.74 12.94
N GLU A 257 14.26 -25.97 14.20
CA GLU A 257 15.50 -25.44 14.83
C GLU A 257 16.74 -26.23 14.46
N GLU A 258 16.64 -27.52 14.21
CA GLU A 258 17.78 -28.37 13.87
C GLU A 258 18.02 -28.47 12.36
N SER A 259 19.29 -28.45 11.98
CA SER A 259 19.74 -28.63 10.60
C SER A 259 19.67 -30.08 10.20
N SER A 260 18.97 -30.38 9.09
CA SER A 260 19.00 -31.73 8.48
C SER A 260 20.36 -32.05 7.85
N VAL A 261 21.21 -31.06 7.61
CA VAL A 261 22.53 -31.19 6.99
C VAL A 261 23.63 -31.33 8.01
N SER A 262 23.71 -30.39 8.96
CA SER A 262 24.84 -30.30 9.93
C SER A 262 24.55 -30.91 11.32
N ARG A 263 23.29 -31.31 11.57
CA ARG A 263 22.83 -31.79 12.89
C ARG A 263 23.07 -30.78 14.02
N LYS A 264 23.25 -29.53 13.72
CA LYS A 264 23.42 -28.42 14.66
C LYS A 264 22.21 -27.49 14.58
N ARG A 265 22.01 -26.71 15.64
CA ARG A 265 20.97 -25.67 15.63
C ARG A 265 21.20 -24.71 14.49
N ARG A 266 20.19 -24.53 13.64
CA ARG A 266 20.23 -23.63 12.47
C ARG A 266 19.52 -22.31 12.70
N THR A 267 18.52 -22.24 13.60
CA THR A 267 17.77 -21.04 13.94
C THR A 267 17.18 -21.18 15.35
N THR A 268 16.61 -20.11 15.88
CA THR A 268 15.78 -20.13 17.11
C THR A 268 14.38 -19.67 16.76
N ILE A 269 13.35 -20.37 17.24
CA ILE A 269 11.97 -19.96 16.98
C ILE A 269 11.30 -19.35 18.20
N PHE A 270 10.37 -18.45 17.93
CA PHE A 270 9.49 -17.83 18.91
C PHE A 270 8.05 -17.86 18.40
N PHE A 271 7.10 -17.89 19.32
CA PHE A 271 5.68 -17.84 19.00
C PHE A 271 5.05 -16.54 19.51
N ALA A 272 4.35 -15.86 18.62
CA ALA A 272 3.58 -14.66 18.95
C ALA A 272 2.40 -14.99 19.88
N HIS A 273 1.95 -14.01 20.65
CA HIS A 273 0.76 -14.20 21.46
C HIS A 273 -0.47 -14.44 20.56
N PRO A 274 -1.38 -15.31 20.99
CA PRO A 274 -2.64 -15.50 20.25
C PRO A 274 -3.36 -14.18 20.04
N TYR A 275 -3.79 -13.93 18.80
CA TYR A 275 -4.53 -12.71 18.38
C TYR A 275 -3.78 -11.39 18.46
N CYS A 276 -2.47 -11.39 18.69
CA CYS A 276 -1.63 -10.20 18.68
C CYS A 276 -0.99 -9.99 17.29
N ALA A 277 -1.79 -9.67 16.27
CA ALA A 277 -1.32 -9.43 14.89
C ALA A 277 -0.23 -8.36 14.80
N SER A 278 -0.23 -7.37 15.71
CA SER A 278 0.78 -6.31 15.78
C SER A 278 2.21 -6.83 16.02
N GLU A 279 2.36 -7.97 16.67
CA GLU A 279 3.66 -8.60 16.94
C GLU A 279 4.31 -9.16 15.66
N ARG A 280 3.50 -9.42 14.61
CA ARG A 280 3.91 -9.88 13.27
C ARG A 280 3.43 -8.95 12.16
N GLY A 281 3.44 -7.65 12.43
CA GLY A 281 2.93 -6.64 11.50
C GLY A 281 3.68 -6.58 10.16
N SER A 282 4.91 -7.09 10.07
CA SER A 282 5.65 -7.18 8.80
C SER A 282 5.02 -8.21 7.88
N ASN A 283 4.73 -9.41 8.40
CA ASN A 283 4.11 -10.49 7.65
C ASN A 283 2.70 -10.15 7.16
N GLU A 284 1.86 -9.59 8.02
CA GLU A 284 0.50 -9.20 7.65
C GLU A 284 0.52 -8.21 6.46
N ARG A 285 1.44 -7.23 6.51
CA ARG A 285 1.63 -6.27 5.43
C ARG A 285 2.13 -6.93 4.14
N HIS A 286 3.08 -7.85 4.24
CA HIS A 286 3.64 -8.57 3.09
C HIS A 286 2.63 -9.52 2.47
N ASN A 287 1.87 -10.26 3.27
CA ASN A 287 0.76 -11.07 2.78
C ASN A 287 -0.29 -10.23 2.06
N GLY A 288 -0.55 -9.00 2.52
CA GLY A 288 -1.40 -8.04 1.81
C GLY A 288 -0.85 -7.64 0.43
N ILE A 289 0.47 -7.57 0.28
CA ILE A 289 1.13 -7.29 -1.00
C ILE A 289 1.07 -8.51 -1.92
N ILE A 290 1.36 -9.72 -1.42
CA ILE A 290 1.24 -10.98 -2.17
C ILE A 290 -0.17 -11.12 -2.76
N ARG A 291 -1.20 -10.68 -2.04
CA ARG A 291 -2.60 -10.72 -2.47
C ARG A 291 -2.93 -9.82 -3.67
N ARG A 292 -2.02 -8.98 -4.13
CA ARG A 292 -2.15 -8.26 -5.42
C ARG A 292 -1.93 -9.21 -6.60
N PHE A 293 -1.04 -10.18 -6.44
CA PHE A 293 -0.67 -11.15 -7.47
C PHE A 293 -1.47 -12.45 -7.33
N ILE A 294 -1.69 -12.88 -6.09
CA ILE A 294 -2.45 -14.08 -5.74
C ILE A 294 -3.69 -13.66 -4.93
N PRO A 295 -4.80 -13.32 -5.56
CA PRO A 295 -6.01 -12.85 -4.88
C PRO A 295 -6.50 -13.83 -3.81
N LYS A 296 -7.14 -13.30 -2.76
CA LYS A 296 -7.72 -14.15 -1.71
C LYS A 296 -8.77 -15.09 -2.33
N GLY A 297 -8.65 -16.38 -2.03
CA GLY A 297 -9.53 -17.40 -2.58
C GLY A 297 -9.04 -18.05 -3.88
N SER A 298 -7.85 -17.67 -4.39
CA SER A 298 -7.22 -18.38 -5.51
C SER A 298 -6.71 -19.75 -5.11
N ALA A 299 -6.57 -20.66 -6.09
CA ALA A 299 -5.85 -21.91 -5.93
C ALA A 299 -4.36 -21.63 -6.04
N ILE A 300 -3.58 -21.79 -4.96
CA ILE A 300 -2.12 -21.58 -5.01
C ILE A 300 -1.44 -22.62 -5.88
N GLY A 301 -2.03 -23.80 -5.99
CA GLY A 301 -1.55 -24.88 -6.87
C GLY A 301 -1.38 -24.48 -8.33
N THR A 302 -2.17 -23.54 -8.84
CA THR A 302 -2.10 -23.08 -10.24
C THR A 302 -0.88 -22.20 -10.53
N TYR A 303 -0.24 -21.64 -9.51
CA TYR A 303 0.98 -20.86 -9.69
C TYR A 303 2.20 -21.75 -9.67
N SER A 304 3.06 -21.61 -10.66
CA SER A 304 4.35 -22.30 -10.73
C SER A 304 5.32 -21.78 -9.67
N LYS A 305 6.39 -22.53 -9.39
CA LYS A 305 7.48 -22.06 -8.52
C LYS A 305 8.19 -20.83 -9.09
N ALA A 306 8.26 -20.71 -10.42
CA ALA A 306 8.86 -19.57 -11.10
C ALA A 306 8.03 -18.30 -10.89
N GLU A 307 6.72 -18.35 -11.11
CA GLU A 307 5.83 -17.19 -10.86
C GLU A 307 5.88 -16.73 -9.40
N ILE A 308 5.94 -17.66 -8.44
CA ILE A 308 6.10 -17.30 -7.02
C ILE A 308 7.46 -16.64 -6.77
N ARG A 309 8.51 -17.10 -7.46
CA ARG A 309 9.84 -16.49 -7.39
C ARG A 309 9.84 -15.07 -7.97
N GLU A 310 9.17 -14.85 -9.08
CA GLU A 310 8.99 -13.53 -9.69
C GLU A 310 8.25 -12.55 -8.74
N ILE A 311 7.20 -13.02 -8.07
CA ILE A 311 6.51 -12.23 -7.04
C ILE A 311 7.45 -11.88 -5.89
N GLN A 312 8.23 -12.84 -5.38
CA GLN A 312 9.25 -12.61 -4.35
C GLN A 312 10.27 -11.56 -4.80
N ASP A 313 10.80 -11.71 -6.01
CA ASP A 313 11.81 -10.81 -6.57
C ASP A 313 11.23 -9.40 -6.78
N TRP A 314 9.97 -9.30 -7.25
CA TRP A 314 9.26 -8.03 -7.31
C TRP A 314 9.15 -7.39 -5.92
N MET A 315 8.74 -8.15 -4.89
CA MET A 315 8.62 -7.66 -3.52
C MET A 315 9.95 -7.16 -2.95
N ASN A 316 11.05 -7.83 -3.29
CA ASN A 316 12.39 -7.49 -2.86
C ASN A 316 12.96 -6.27 -3.62
N ASN A 317 12.46 -5.98 -4.81
CA ASN A 317 12.83 -4.80 -5.59
C ASN A 317 11.81 -3.64 -5.51
N TYR A 318 10.78 -3.78 -4.67
CA TYR A 318 9.77 -2.76 -4.49
C TYR A 318 10.20 -1.70 -3.45
N PRO A 319 10.25 -0.39 -3.80
CA PRO A 319 10.63 0.68 -2.87
C PRO A 319 9.68 0.76 -1.67
N ARG A 320 10.23 0.85 -0.47
CA ARG A 320 9.46 0.87 0.79
C ARG A 320 9.57 2.22 1.50
N LYS A 321 8.43 2.78 1.91
CA LYS A 321 8.41 4.02 2.70
C LYS A 321 9.14 3.87 4.04
N ILE A 322 8.99 2.73 4.70
CA ILE A 322 9.66 2.41 5.96
C ILE A 322 11.20 2.31 5.81
N LEU A 323 11.69 2.03 4.60
CA LEU A 323 13.11 2.00 4.25
C LEU A 323 13.59 3.30 3.59
N LYS A 324 12.83 4.37 3.75
CA LYS A 324 13.12 5.70 3.19
C LYS A 324 13.33 5.68 1.66
N GLY A 325 12.51 4.90 0.96
CA GLY A 325 12.57 4.76 -0.50
C GLY A 325 13.47 3.63 -1.01
N LYS A 326 14.33 3.08 -0.17
CA LYS A 326 15.15 1.93 -0.56
C LYS A 326 14.30 0.67 -0.74
N THR A 327 14.82 -0.26 -1.55
CA THR A 327 14.24 -1.58 -1.71
C THR A 327 14.84 -2.57 -0.69
N PRO A 328 14.14 -3.67 -0.35
CA PRO A 328 14.71 -4.75 0.45
C PRO A 328 16.03 -5.29 -0.12
N ALA A 329 16.13 -5.42 -1.45
CA ALA A 329 17.34 -5.87 -2.13
C ALA A 329 18.53 -4.92 -1.90
N GLN A 330 18.30 -3.59 -1.98
CA GLN A 330 19.33 -2.59 -1.67
C GLN A 330 19.76 -2.67 -0.21
N MET A 331 18.80 -2.87 0.73
CA MET A 331 19.13 -3.04 2.14
C MET A 331 19.92 -4.32 2.39
N LEU A 332 19.53 -5.45 1.78
CA LEU A 332 20.22 -6.72 1.93
C LEU A 332 21.65 -6.65 1.38
N ARG A 333 21.86 -5.95 0.27
CA ARG A 333 23.20 -5.71 -0.29
C ARG A 333 24.10 -4.91 0.66
N GLN A 334 23.52 -3.97 1.43
CA GLN A 334 24.27 -3.21 2.44
C GLN A 334 24.65 -4.08 3.65
N GLU A 335 23.78 -5.03 4.05
CA GLU A 335 24.08 -5.98 5.15
C GLU A 335 25.15 -7.02 4.75
N PHE A 336 25.18 -7.41 3.48
CA PHE A 336 26.03 -8.48 2.97
C PHE A 336 26.79 -8.10 1.69
N PRO A 337 27.64 -7.05 1.71
CA PRO A 337 28.30 -6.55 0.49
C PRO A 337 29.21 -7.62 -0.17
N ASP A 338 29.86 -8.47 0.64
CA ASP A 338 30.84 -9.45 0.18
C ASP A 338 30.32 -10.90 0.13
N ARG A 339 29.01 -11.10 0.35
CA ARG A 339 28.40 -12.45 0.40
C ARG A 339 27.72 -12.80 -0.91
N ILE A 340 28.55 -13.15 -1.90
CA ILE A 340 28.10 -13.44 -3.27
C ILE A 340 26.98 -14.48 -3.30
N MET A 341 27.08 -15.57 -2.52
CA MET A 341 26.05 -16.64 -2.48
C MET A 341 24.70 -16.11 -2.00
N ILE A 342 24.67 -15.29 -0.94
CA ILE A 342 23.45 -14.67 -0.44
C ILE A 342 22.86 -13.74 -1.51
N LEU A 343 23.67 -12.88 -2.11
CA LEU A 343 23.21 -11.93 -3.13
C LEU A 343 22.68 -12.64 -4.39
N ARG A 344 23.30 -13.73 -4.79
CA ARG A 344 22.80 -14.58 -5.90
C ARG A 344 21.51 -15.31 -5.54
N PHE A 345 21.40 -15.80 -4.31
CA PHE A 345 20.17 -16.45 -3.84
C PHE A 345 18.96 -15.53 -3.96
N PHE A 346 19.14 -14.23 -3.66
CA PHE A 346 18.07 -13.21 -3.77
C PHE A 346 18.03 -12.51 -5.14
N ASN A 347 18.72 -13.00 -6.18
CA ASN A 347 18.78 -12.41 -7.51
C ASN A 347 19.22 -10.92 -7.52
N ILE A 348 20.02 -10.51 -6.52
CA ILE A 348 20.55 -9.14 -6.41
C ILE A 348 21.74 -8.94 -7.35
N ILE A 349 22.51 -10.00 -7.56
CA ILE A 349 23.56 -10.05 -8.58
C ILE A 349 23.28 -11.22 -9.53
N PRO A 350 23.69 -11.12 -10.80
CA PRO A 350 23.48 -12.18 -11.77
C PRO A 350 24.11 -13.52 -11.32
N LYS A 351 23.45 -14.61 -11.64
CA LYS A 351 24.11 -15.93 -11.65
C LYS A 351 25.04 -15.88 -12.85
N GLU A 352 26.35 -15.95 -12.63
CA GLU A 352 27.26 -16.17 -13.75
C GLU A 352 26.83 -17.44 -14.48
N ALA A 353 26.83 -17.38 -15.80
CA ALA A 353 26.69 -18.58 -16.60
C ALA A 353 27.82 -19.54 -16.20
N ALA A 354 27.45 -20.73 -15.73
CA ALA A 354 28.40 -21.79 -15.38
C ALA A 354 29.11 -22.29 -16.62
#